data_da1ad7ef395cb0204dc5f09d78f69c23
#
_entry.id   da1ad7ef395cb0204dc5f09d78f69c23
#
_cell.length_a   1.000
_cell.length_b   1.000
_cell.length_c   1.000
_cell.angle_alpha   90.00
_cell.angle_beta   90.00
_cell.angle_gamma   90.00
#
_symmetry.space_group_name_H-M   'P 1'
#
loop_
_entity.id
_entity.type
_entity.pdbx_description
1 polymer ?
#
loop_
_entity_poly.entity_id
_entity_poly.type
_entity_poly.pdbx_seq_one_letter_code
_entity_poly.pdbx_strand_id
1 'polypeptide(L)'
;DISNINKEFNESKDKSEKAAKYQLYFKYAEEIYNWVNREYSRREKDMLKRLNENVSHIFNEMYNGKRQVSIDENYKFIMTYDGGKVDTTGGLRAIQYFSYVGGMVKLAHDVMNERNQPLATNLGEQYPLVLDAAFSHADEKHTKNISKELAKCTSQLIFALMYKDWRYAKEGIDTKVARVYYFEKIDEMEVHIIEKGV
;
A
#
# COMPACT_ATOMS: atom_id res chain seq x y z
N ASP A 1 0.56 -60.95 40.77
CA ASP A 1 1.88 -60.64 41.25
C ASP A 1 2.02 -59.13 41.47
N ILE A 2 2.29 -58.75 42.74
CA ILE A 2 2.32 -57.34 43.20
C ILE A 2 3.31 -56.50 42.40
N SER A 3 4.40 -57.08 41.93
CA SER A 3 5.43 -56.41 41.14
C SER A 3 4.88 -55.97 39.76
N ASN A 4 4.08 -56.80 39.11
CA ASN A 4 3.48 -56.46 37.81
C ASN A 4 2.40 -55.36 37.94
N ILE A 5 1.59 -55.43 39.02
CA ILE A 5 0.60 -54.41 39.30
C ILE A 5 1.23 -53.06 39.57
N ASN A 6 2.31 -53.00 40.35
CA ASN A 6 3.04 -51.78 40.61
C ASN A 6 3.68 -51.20 39.31
N LYS A 7 4.14 -52.03 38.40
CA LYS A 7 4.70 -51.60 37.11
C LYS A 7 3.61 -50.98 36.24
N GLU A 8 2.47 -51.66 36.08
CA GLU A 8 1.31 -51.16 35.32
C GLU A 8 0.76 -49.86 35.89
N PHE A 9 0.68 -49.74 37.22
CA PHE A 9 0.26 -48.52 37.90
C PHE A 9 1.20 -47.35 37.61
N ASN A 10 2.53 -47.56 37.68
CA ASN A 10 3.49 -46.51 37.40
C ASN A 10 3.49 -46.09 35.92
N GLU A 11 3.36 -47.05 34.99
CA GLU A 11 3.23 -46.74 33.57
C GLU A 11 1.93 -45.97 33.24
N SER A 12 0.82 -46.32 33.92
CA SER A 12 -0.46 -45.59 33.79
C SER A 12 -0.38 -44.19 34.32
N LYS A 13 0.28 -44.01 35.49
CA LYS A 13 0.52 -42.69 36.11
C LYS A 13 1.40 -41.82 35.20
N ASP A 14 2.49 -42.37 34.66
CA ASP A 14 3.40 -41.65 33.76
C ASP A 14 2.69 -41.20 32.46
N LYS A 15 1.83 -42.07 31.88
CA LYS A 15 0.97 -41.73 30.76
C LYS A 15 -0.02 -40.62 31.08
N SER A 16 -0.63 -40.66 32.26
CA SER A 16 -1.57 -39.64 32.73
C SER A 16 -0.91 -38.27 32.92
N GLU A 17 0.29 -38.22 33.53
CA GLU A 17 1.06 -37.00 33.71
C GLU A 17 1.50 -36.40 32.35
N LYS A 18 1.94 -37.24 31.42
CA LYS A 18 2.27 -36.80 30.04
C LYS A 18 1.04 -36.25 29.33
N ALA A 19 -0.10 -36.92 29.42
CA ALA A 19 -1.35 -36.44 28.82
C ALA A 19 -1.75 -35.07 29.36
N ALA A 20 -1.70 -34.89 30.69
CA ALA A 20 -1.98 -33.60 31.33
C ALA A 20 -1.03 -32.48 30.83
N LYS A 21 0.24 -32.79 30.68
CA LYS A 21 1.25 -31.87 30.16
C LYS A 21 0.96 -31.47 28.69
N TYR A 22 0.58 -32.42 27.85
CA TYR A 22 0.19 -32.12 26.46
C TYR A 22 -1.09 -31.28 26.39
N GLN A 23 -2.08 -31.56 27.23
CA GLN A 23 -3.29 -30.72 27.30
C GLN A 23 -2.97 -29.29 27.71
N LEU A 24 -2.04 -29.10 28.65
CA LEU A 24 -1.60 -27.77 29.05
C LEU A 24 -0.90 -27.03 27.89
N TYR A 25 -0.02 -27.72 27.15
CA TYR A 25 0.65 -27.14 25.99
C TYR A 25 -0.35 -26.77 24.88
N PHE A 26 -1.34 -27.64 24.64
CA PHE A 26 -2.40 -27.35 23.67
C PHE A 26 -3.16 -26.09 24.06
N LYS A 27 -3.53 -25.97 25.32
CA LYS A 27 -4.22 -24.78 25.84
C LYS A 27 -3.40 -23.50 25.66
N TYR A 28 -2.11 -23.54 25.96
CA TYR A 28 -1.24 -22.38 25.72
C TYR A 28 -1.12 -22.04 24.24
N ALA A 29 -0.98 -23.05 23.38
CA ALA A 29 -0.91 -22.84 21.95
C ALA A 29 -2.21 -22.22 21.40
N GLU A 30 -3.35 -22.68 21.89
CA GLU A 30 -4.68 -22.14 21.55
C GLU A 30 -4.82 -20.67 21.99
N GLU A 31 -4.41 -20.35 23.21
CA GLU A 31 -4.45 -18.96 23.72
C GLU A 31 -3.53 -18.03 22.91
N ILE A 32 -2.32 -18.48 22.56
CA ILE A 32 -1.39 -17.72 21.71
C ILE A 32 -1.99 -17.52 20.33
N TYR A 33 -2.54 -18.57 19.72
CA TYR A 33 -3.20 -18.50 18.43
C TYR A 33 -4.37 -17.50 18.42
N ASN A 34 -5.23 -17.59 19.43
CA ASN A 34 -6.37 -16.69 19.57
C ASN A 34 -5.93 -15.24 19.80
N TRP A 35 -4.87 -15.02 20.58
CA TRP A 35 -4.30 -13.70 20.78
C TRP A 35 -3.74 -13.11 19.49
N VAL A 36 -2.95 -13.90 18.74
CA VAL A 36 -2.38 -13.48 17.44
C VAL A 36 -3.50 -13.12 16.47
N ASN A 37 -4.53 -13.95 16.34
CA ASN A 37 -5.66 -13.68 15.45
C ASN A 37 -6.43 -12.40 15.81
N ARG A 38 -6.67 -12.17 17.10
CA ARG A 38 -7.33 -10.93 17.58
C ARG A 38 -6.48 -9.71 17.23
N GLU A 39 -5.17 -9.78 17.48
CA GLU A 39 -4.27 -8.66 17.20
C GLU A 39 -4.12 -8.41 15.70
N TYR A 40 -4.03 -9.48 14.90
CA TYR A 40 -4.01 -9.38 13.44
C TYR A 40 -5.27 -8.69 12.92
N SER A 41 -6.46 -9.16 13.31
CA SER A 41 -7.74 -8.57 12.86
C SER A 41 -7.89 -7.11 13.32
N ARG A 42 -7.41 -6.76 14.51
CA ARG A 42 -7.41 -5.39 15.00
C ARG A 42 -6.53 -4.48 14.11
N ARG A 43 -5.31 -4.93 13.80
CA ARG A 43 -4.37 -4.20 12.95
C ARG A 43 -4.86 -4.08 11.52
N GLU A 44 -5.45 -5.12 10.98
CA GLU A 44 -6.02 -5.12 9.63
C GLU A 44 -7.12 -4.06 9.50
N LYS A 45 -8.05 -4.01 10.45
CA LYS A 45 -9.11 -2.99 10.49
C LYS A 45 -8.55 -1.57 10.60
N ASP A 46 -7.54 -1.36 11.44
CA ASP A 46 -6.87 -0.06 11.57
C ASP A 46 -6.19 0.36 10.25
N MET A 47 -5.47 -0.56 9.62
CA MET A 47 -4.82 -0.32 8.32
C MET A 47 -5.84 0.01 7.23
N LEU A 48 -6.95 -0.75 7.16
CA LEU A 48 -8.01 -0.49 6.19
C LEU A 48 -8.63 0.90 6.39
N LYS A 49 -8.91 1.27 7.64
CA LYS A 49 -9.43 2.61 7.96
C LYS A 49 -8.50 3.71 7.50
N ARG A 50 -7.21 3.62 7.84
CA ARG A 50 -6.19 4.60 7.45
C ARG A 50 -5.99 4.66 5.94
N LEU A 51 -6.00 3.49 5.26
CA LEU A 51 -5.97 3.44 3.80
C LEU A 51 -7.16 4.17 3.19
N ASN A 52 -8.35 3.91 3.70
CA ASN A 52 -9.58 4.56 3.23
C ASN A 52 -9.52 6.09 3.41
N GLU A 53 -9.06 6.57 4.56
CA GLU A 53 -8.87 8.00 4.83
C GLU A 53 -7.86 8.63 3.87
N ASN A 54 -6.69 8.01 3.66
CA ASN A 54 -5.66 8.48 2.74
C ASN A 54 -6.15 8.52 1.29
N VAL A 55 -6.78 7.43 0.82
CA VAL A 55 -7.31 7.34 -0.54
C VAL A 55 -8.40 8.37 -0.79
N SER A 56 -9.34 8.52 0.15
CA SER A 56 -10.42 9.49 0.04
C SER A 56 -9.89 10.92 -0.01
N HIS A 57 -8.92 11.25 0.84
CA HIS A 57 -8.28 12.56 0.86
C HIS A 57 -7.57 12.85 -0.48
N ILE A 58 -6.71 11.94 -0.95
CA ILE A 58 -5.96 12.13 -2.20
C ILE A 58 -6.91 12.21 -3.40
N PHE A 59 -7.97 11.39 -3.43
CA PHE A 59 -8.99 11.45 -4.48
C PHE A 59 -9.65 12.81 -4.54
N ASN A 60 -10.05 13.38 -3.40
CA ASN A 60 -10.70 14.69 -3.34
C ASN A 60 -9.76 15.84 -3.79
N GLU A 61 -8.45 15.72 -3.53
CA GLU A 61 -7.49 16.70 -4.03
C GLU A 61 -7.25 16.60 -5.55
N MET A 62 -7.36 15.40 -6.12
CA MET A 62 -7.23 15.16 -7.55
C MET A 62 -8.52 15.47 -8.33
N TYR A 63 -9.69 15.28 -7.70
CA TYR A 63 -11.00 15.34 -8.34
C TYR A 63 -11.86 16.47 -7.77
N ASN A 64 -12.25 17.40 -8.62
CA ASN A 64 -13.04 18.59 -8.23
C ASN A 64 -14.56 18.39 -8.38
N GLY A 65 -15.06 17.17 -8.33
CA GLY A 65 -16.50 16.88 -8.47
C GLY A 65 -17.15 16.46 -7.15
N LYS A 66 -18.39 15.99 -7.25
CA LYS A 66 -19.21 15.58 -6.08
C LYS A 66 -19.15 14.08 -5.76
N ARG A 67 -18.28 13.32 -6.44
CA ARG A 67 -18.15 11.89 -6.20
C ARG A 67 -17.35 11.64 -4.92
N GLN A 68 -17.75 10.61 -4.20
CA GLN A 68 -17.05 10.14 -3.00
C GLN A 68 -16.47 8.78 -3.26
N VAL A 69 -15.41 8.44 -2.57
CA VAL A 69 -14.75 7.16 -2.70
C VAL A 69 -14.54 6.52 -1.33
N SER A 70 -14.54 5.20 -1.31
CA SER A 70 -14.21 4.40 -0.14
C SER A 70 -13.55 3.09 -0.56
N ILE A 71 -12.87 2.47 0.39
CA ILE A 71 -12.28 1.14 0.24
C ILE A 71 -13.11 0.19 1.11
N ASP A 72 -13.62 -0.90 0.53
CA ASP A 72 -14.38 -1.91 1.28
C ASP A 72 -13.48 -2.89 2.05
N GLU A 73 -14.08 -3.79 2.80
CA GLU A 73 -13.37 -4.81 3.60
C GLU A 73 -12.55 -5.80 2.75
N ASN A 74 -12.80 -5.87 1.45
CA ASN A 74 -12.03 -6.67 0.49
C ASN A 74 -10.98 -5.83 -0.27
N TYR A 75 -10.67 -4.63 0.23
CA TYR A 75 -9.74 -3.69 -0.39
C TYR A 75 -10.15 -3.23 -1.80
N LYS A 76 -11.46 -3.31 -2.12
CA LYS A 76 -11.99 -2.83 -3.40
C LYS A 76 -12.34 -1.36 -3.31
N PHE A 77 -11.98 -0.64 -4.34
CA PHE A 77 -12.35 0.76 -4.51
C PHE A 77 -13.82 0.88 -4.89
N ILE A 78 -14.58 1.61 -4.11
CA ILE A 78 -16.00 1.93 -4.35
C ILE A 78 -16.12 3.41 -4.59
N MET A 79 -16.79 3.77 -5.69
CA MET A 79 -17.14 5.16 -5.98
C MET A 79 -18.64 5.35 -5.86
N THR A 80 -19.05 6.45 -5.23
CA THR A 80 -20.46 6.81 -5.06
C THR A 80 -20.74 8.23 -5.55
N TYR A 81 -21.95 8.45 -6.05
CA TYR A 81 -22.47 9.75 -6.39
C TYR A 81 -23.92 9.83 -5.92
N ASP A 82 -24.25 10.85 -5.13
CA ASP A 82 -25.57 11.04 -4.54
C ASP A 82 -26.13 9.76 -3.83
N GLY A 83 -25.24 9.07 -3.11
CA GLY A 83 -25.56 7.85 -2.37
C GLY A 83 -25.65 6.56 -3.20
N GLY A 84 -25.62 6.63 -4.53
CA GLY A 84 -25.61 5.47 -5.43
C GLY A 84 -24.21 5.09 -5.88
N LYS A 85 -23.96 3.77 -6.05
CA LYS A 85 -22.69 3.29 -6.67
C LYS A 85 -22.68 3.70 -8.15
N VAL A 86 -21.51 4.16 -8.59
CA VAL A 86 -21.31 4.55 -10.00
C VAL A 86 -20.07 3.88 -10.57
N ASP A 87 -20.15 3.55 -11.86
CA ASP A 87 -19.00 3.01 -12.57
C ASP A 87 -18.00 4.11 -12.94
N THR A 88 -16.73 3.72 -12.95
CA THR A 88 -15.64 4.60 -13.38
C THR A 88 -15.48 4.59 -14.89
N THR A 89 -15.46 5.77 -15.49
CA THR A 89 -15.23 5.95 -16.93
C THR A 89 -13.97 6.76 -17.18
N GLY A 90 -13.23 6.43 -18.24
CA GLY A 90 -12.17 7.25 -18.81
C GLY A 90 -11.19 7.88 -17.80
N GLY A 91 -11.14 9.21 -17.77
CA GLY A 91 -10.23 9.99 -16.90
C GLY A 91 -10.39 9.75 -15.40
N LEU A 92 -11.60 9.39 -14.93
CA LEU A 92 -11.82 9.04 -13.53
C LEU A 92 -11.12 7.75 -13.12
N ARG A 93 -10.88 6.82 -14.05
CA ARG A 93 -10.12 5.60 -13.77
C ARG A 93 -8.67 5.90 -13.43
N ALA A 94 -8.07 6.88 -14.08
CA ALA A 94 -6.73 7.33 -13.76
C ALA A 94 -6.68 7.92 -12.34
N ILE A 95 -7.61 8.81 -11.98
CA ILE A 95 -7.69 9.40 -10.63
C ILE A 95 -7.92 8.30 -9.58
N GLN A 96 -8.82 7.35 -9.83
CA GLN A 96 -9.06 6.20 -8.97
C GLN A 96 -7.77 5.41 -8.70
N TYR A 97 -7.06 5.06 -9.78
CA TYR A 97 -5.82 4.30 -9.68
C TYR A 97 -4.75 5.07 -8.89
N PHE A 98 -4.51 6.33 -9.21
CA PHE A 98 -3.47 7.11 -8.57
C PHE A 98 -3.80 7.51 -7.14
N SER A 99 -5.06 7.73 -6.80
CA SER A 99 -5.46 7.96 -5.41
C SER A 99 -5.26 6.71 -4.56
N TYR A 100 -5.52 5.52 -5.11
CA TYR A 100 -5.27 4.26 -4.43
C TYR A 100 -3.78 4.01 -4.21
N VAL A 101 -2.96 4.14 -5.27
CA VAL A 101 -1.50 4.00 -5.17
C VAL A 101 -0.90 5.02 -4.20
N GLY A 102 -1.28 6.30 -4.33
CA GLY A 102 -0.83 7.35 -3.42
C GLY A 102 -1.22 7.08 -1.97
N GLY A 103 -2.45 6.59 -1.74
CA GLY A 103 -2.95 6.21 -0.42
C GLY A 103 -2.16 5.06 0.20
N MET A 104 -1.79 4.05 -0.59
CA MET A 104 -0.94 2.94 -0.15
C MET A 104 0.49 3.39 0.18
N VAL A 105 1.10 4.20 -0.68
CA VAL A 105 2.46 4.73 -0.45
C VAL A 105 2.49 5.56 0.82
N LYS A 106 1.51 6.44 1.01
CA LYS A 106 1.40 7.26 2.23
C LYS A 106 1.20 6.40 3.47
N LEU A 107 0.31 5.40 3.42
CA LEU A 107 0.10 4.48 4.55
C LEU A 107 1.37 3.72 4.90
N ALA A 108 2.10 3.21 3.91
CA ALA A 108 3.37 2.51 4.13
C ALA A 108 4.40 3.43 4.83
N HIS A 109 4.52 4.67 4.37
CA HIS A 109 5.39 5.67 4.97
C HIS A 109 5.01 5.98 6.43
N ASP A 110 3.71 6.18 6.70
CA ASP A 110 3.21 6.48 8.05
C ASP A 110 3.50 5.32 9.01
N VAL A 111 3.25 4.07 8.58
CA VAL A 111 3.52 2.85 9.37
C VAL A 111 5.02 2.67 9.65
N MET A 112 5.88 2.99 8.68
CA MET A 112 7.34 2.92 8.88
C MET A 112 7.81 3.94 9.90
N ASN A 113 7.29 5.16 9.84
CA ASN A 113 7.64 6.23 10.78
C ASN A 113 7.17 5.93 12.21
N GLU A 114 5.98 5.33 12.39
CA GLU A 114 5.46 4.97 13.71
C GLU A 114 6.26 3.84 14.39
N ARG A 115 6.86 2.98 13.62
CA ARG A 115 7.61 1.84 14.16
C ARG A 115 8.89 2.22 14.87
N ASN A 116 9.39 3.44 14.77
CA ASN A 116 10.55 4.05 15.47
C ASN A 116 11.60 3.05 16.01
N GLN A 117 11.63 1.83 15.47
CA GLN A 117 12.63 0.85 15.79
C GLN A 117 13.77 0.99 14.79
N PRO A 118 14.99 1.15 15.26
CA PRO A 118 16.15 0.85 14.46
C PRO A 118 16.19 -0.67 14.29
N LEU A 119 15.28 -1.24 13.52
CA LEU A 119 15.60 -2.47 12.83
C LEU A 119 16.81 -2.10 12.01
N ALA A 120 17.94 -2.70 12.36
CA ALA A 120 19.26 -2.49 11.81
C ALA A 120 19.38 -2.93 10.33
N THR A 121 18.38 -2.62 9.57
CA THR A 121 18.34 -2.68 8.11
C THR A 121 17.93 -1.29 7.70
N ASN A 122 18.66 -0.68 6.81
CA ASN A 122 18.46 0.63 6.18
C ASN A 122 17.10 0.78 5.47
N LEU A 123 16.01 0.33 6.10
CA LEU A 123 14.61 0.46 5.66
C LEU A 123 14.05 1.88 5.89
N GLY A 124 14.88 2.80 6.38
CA GLY A 124 14.62 4.23 6.30
C GLY A 124 14.78 4.80 4.88
N GLU A 125 15.22 4.00 3.93
CA GLU A 125 15.23 4.36 2.53
C GLU A 125 13.81 4.36 1.99
N GLN A 126 13.33 5.55 1.72
CA GLN A 126 12.04 5.76 1.10
C GLN A 126 12.11 5.22 -0.34
N TYR A 127 11.30 4.19 -0.62
CA TYR A 127 11.25 3.61 -1.95
C TYR A 127 10.74 4.65 -2.96
N PRO A 128 11.38 4.76 -4.14
CA PRO A 128 10.90 5.64 -5.20
C PRO A 128 9.58 5.12 -5.75
N LEU A 129 8.65 6.02 -6.02
CA LEU A 129 7.48 5.72 -6.82
C LEU A 129 7.83 5.95 -8.30
N VAL A 130 7.88 4.85 -9.06
CA VAL A 130 8.18 4.88 -10.50
C VAL A 130 6.90 4.64 -11.28
N LEU A 131 6.57 5.55 -12.18
CA LEU A 131 5.35 5.50 -12.99
C LEU A 131 5.70 5.60 -14.47
N ASP A 132 5.34 4.56 -15.22
CA ASP A 132 5.49 4.51 -16.66
C ASP A 132 4.18 4.81 -17.36
N ALA A 133 4.22 5.68 -18.38
CA ALA A 133 3.08 6.13 -19.18
C ALA A 133 1.85 6.56 -18.34
N ALA A 134 2.09 7.19 -17.18
CA ALA A 134 1.12 7.42 -16.13
C ALA A 134 -0.16 8.15 -16.57
N PHE A 135 -0.08 9.04 -17.55
CA PHE A 135 -1.18 9.95 -17.90
C PHE A 135 -1.85 9.65 -19.25
N SER A 136 -1.62 8.47 -19.82
CA SER A 136 -2.15 8.10 -21.15
C SER A 136 -3.68 8.23 -21.30
N HIS A 137 -4.43 8.19 -20.19
CA HIS A 137 -5.88 8.26 -20.15
C HIS A 137 -6.42 9.44 -19.31
N ALA A 138 -5.54 10.32 -18.81
CA ALA A 138 -5.93 11.51 -18.08
C ALA A 138 -6.03 12.72 -19.02
N ASP A 139 -6.96 13.63 -18.75
CA ASP A 139 -7.00 14.93 -19.40
C ASP A 139 -5.95 15.88 -18.78
N GLU A 140 -5.80 17.05 -19.37
CA GLU A 140 -4.81 18.05 -18.97
C GLU A 140 -4.93 18.47 -17.51
N LYS A 141 -6.17 18.73 -17.07
CA LYS A 141 -6.45 19.17 -15.69
C LYS A 141 -6.18 18.06 -14.68
N HIS A 142 -6.60 16.83 -15.01
CA HIS A 142 -6.35 15.67 -14.15
C HIS A 142 -4.86 15.36 -14.10
N THR A 143 -4.12 15.39 -15.20
CA THR A 143 -2.66 15.20 -15.26
C THR A 143 -1.95 16.15 -14.31
N LYS A 144 -2.29 17.45 -14.32
CA LYS A 144 -1.74 18.45 -13.41
C LYS A 144 -2.03 18.13 -11.94
N ASN A 145 -3.29 17.80 -11.62
CA ASN A 145 -3.67 17.52 -10.24
C ASN A 145 -3.03 16.23 -9.72
N ILE A 146 -3.02 15.16 -10.54
CA ILE A 146 -2.41 13.88 -10.19
C ILE A 146 -0.91 14.06 -9.92
N SER A 147 -0.17 14.72 -10.82
CA SER A 147 1.26 14.94 -10.65
C SER A 147 1.57 15.71 -9.37
N LYS A 148 0.79 16.75 -9.08
CA LYS A 148 0.92 17.56 -7.86
C LYS A 148 0.69 16.74 -6.58
N GLU A 149 -0.34 15.90 -6.54
CA GLU A 149 -0.66 15.13 -5.34
C GLU A 149 0.29 13.93 -5.15
N LEU A 150 0.67 13.23 -6.22
CA LEU A 150 1.65 12.15 -6.12
C LEU A 150 3.03 12.64 -5.63
N ALA A 151 3.43 13.85 -6.02
CA ALA A 151 4.66 14.46 -5.53
C ALA A 151 4.65 14.83 -4.03
N LYS A 152 3.49 14.71 -3.35
CA LYS A 152 3.37 14.86 -1.88
C LYS A 152 3.40 13.50 -1.16
N CYS A 153 3.11 12.41 -1.88
CA CYS A 153 2.96 11.08 -1.28
C CYS A 153 4.29 10.33 -1.08
N THR A 154 5.35 10.74 -1.77
CA THR A 154 6.65 10.07 -1.76
C THR A 154 7.79 11.08 -1.77
N SER A 155 8.94 10.69 -1.24
CA SER A 155 10.16 11.51 -1.27
C SER A 155 10.85 11.50 -2.63
N GLN A 156 10.66 10.45 -3.41
CA GLN A 156 11.21 10.33 -4.75
C GLN A 156 10.15 9.83 -5.71
N LEU A 157 9.86 10.64 -6.73
CA LEU A 157 8.90 10.33 -7.78
C LEU A 157 9.63 10.36 -9.14
N ILE A 158 9.50 9.26 -9.90
CA ILE A 158 10.08 9.11 -11.22
C ILE A 158 8.95 8.90 -12.22
N PHE A 159 8.82 9.80 -13.17
CA PHE A 159 7.87 9.69 -14.27
C PHE A 159 8.55 9.36 -15.59
N ALA A 160 8.12 8.30 -16.26
CA ALA A 160 8.36 8.10 -17.68
C ALA A 160 7.10 8.55 -18.45
N LEU A 161 7.19 9.65 -19.19
CA LEU A 161 6.05 10.32 -19.80
C LEU A 161 6.28 10.60 -21.29
N MET A 162 5.20 10.64 -22.06
CA MET A 162 5.23 11.25 -23.39
C MET A 162 5.38 12.77 -23.25
N TYR A 163 6.04 13.40 -24.23
CA TYR A 163 6.27 14.85 -24.21
C TYR A 163 4.97 15.67 -24.09
N LYS A 164 3.88 15.20 -24.71
CA LYS A 164 2.56 15.85 -24.60
C LYS A 164 2.05 15.89 -23.13
N ASP A 165 2.27 14.82 -22.38
CA ASP A 165 1.79 14.68 -21.00
C ASP A 165 2.69 15.44 -20.03
N TRP A 166 4.00 15.48 -20.31
CA TRP A 166 4.98 16.24 -19.53
C TRP A 166 4.61 17.72 -19.40
N ARG A 167 4.12 18.32 -20.48
CA ARG A 167 3.75 19.74 -20.48
C ARG A 167 2.73 20.10 -19.41
N TYR A 168 1.73 19.22 -19.18
CA TYR A 168 0.69 19.41 -18.16
C TYR A 168 1.15 18.93 -16.76
N ALA A 169 1.91 17.83 -16.71
CA ALA A 169 2.46 17.33 -15.46
C ALA A 169 3.41 18.35 -14.83
N LYS A 170 4.27 18.96 -15.62
CA LYS A 170 5.21 20.02 -15.20
C LYS A 170 4.51 21.15 -14.47
N GLU A 171 3.36 21.63 -14.94
CA GLU A 171 2.61 22.69 -14.27
C GLU A 171 2.20 22.34 -12.82
N GLY A 172 2.07 21.07 -12.49
CA GLY A 172 1.74 20.60 -11.13
C GLY A 172 2.94 20.46 -10.19
N ILE A 173 4.16 20.29 -10.75
CA ILE A 173 5.36 19.91 -10.00
C ILE A 173 6.60 20.75 -10.30
N ASP A 174 6.51 21.81 -11.08
CA ASP A 174 7.65 22.59 -11.62
C ASP A 174 8.72 22.91 -10.57
N THR A 175 8.30 23.36 -9.38
CA THR A 175 9.23 23.68 -8.29
C THR A 175 9.86 22.47 -7.60
N LYS A 176 9.44 21.25 -7.94
CA LYS A 176 9.91 20.00 -7.32
C LYS A 176 10.70 19.11 -8.28
N VAL A 177 10.81 19.51 -9.53
CA VAL A 177 11.56 18.77 -10.55
C VAL A 177 13.06 18.95 -10.31
N ALA A 178 13.73 17.84 -9.98
CA ALA A 178 15.18 17.85 -9.76
C ALA A 178 15.95 17.63 -11.08
N ARG A 179 15.46 16.75 -11.94
CA ARG A 179 16.12 16.42 -13.21
C ARG A 179 15.10 16.03 -14.28
N VAL A 180 15.43 16.34 -15.53
CA VAL A 180 14.65 15.95 -16.71
C VAL A 180 15.57 15.27 -17.73
N TYR A 181 15.17 14.09 -18.17
CA TYR A 181 15.86 13.33 -19.19
C TYR A 181 14.95 13.16 -20.40
N TYR A 182 15.54 13.26 -21.61
CA TYR A 182 14.84 13.02 -22.86
C TYR A 182 15.41 11.78 -23.53
N PHE A 183 14.52 10.95 -24.06
CA PHE A 183 14.88 9.85 -24.93
C PHE A 183 14.84 10.35 -26.38
N GLU A 184 16.00 10.45 -27.00
CA GLU A 184 16.14 10.80 -28.41
C GLU A 184 16.39 9.53 -29.21
N LYS A 185 15.43 9.18 -30.06
CA LYS A 185 15.55 8.04 -30.95
C LYS A 185 16.42 8.44 -32.15
N ILE A 186 17.59 7.83 -32.28
CA ILE A 186 18.51 8.06 -33.39
C ILE A 186 18.09 7.17 -34.58
N ASP A 187 17.86 5.87 -34.31
CA ASP A 187 17.36 4.91 -35.31
C ASP A 187 16.52 3.83 -34.65
N GLU A 188 16.27 2.67 -35.33
CA GLU A 188 15.44 1.57 -34.78
C GLU A 188 16.11 0.82 -33.61
N MET A 189 17.44 0.90 -33.52
CA MET A 189 18.24 0.14 -32.55
C MET A 189 18.93 1.02 -31.52
N GLU A 190 18.93 2.36 -31.70
CA GLU A 190 19.70 3.28 -30.88
C GLU A 190 18.82 4.41 -30.33
N VAL A 191 18.88 4.58 -29.00
CA VAL A 191 18.21 5.65 -28.26
C VAL A 191 19.21 6.32 -27.33
N HIS A 192 19.33 7.63 -27.40
CA HIS A 192 20.17 8.40 -26.50
C HIS A 192 19.35 8.98 -25.37
N ILE A 193 19.93 8.99 -24.17
CA ILE A 193 19.36 9.66 -23.00
C ILE A 193 20.11 10.98 -22.82
N ILE A 194 19.38 12.07 -22.92
CA ILE A 194 19.94 13.42 -22.81
C ILE A 194 19.38 14.10 -21.55
N GLU A 195 20.27 14.54 -20.66
CA GLU A 195 19.86 15.37 -19.51
C GLU A 195 19.70 16.81 -20.01
N LYS A 196 18.51 17.39 -19.73
CA LYS A 196 18.29 18.83 -19.91
C LYS A 196 18.17 19.49 -18.56
N GLY A 197 18.80 20.65 -18.42
CA GLY A 197 18.59 21.50 -17.23
C GLY A 197 17.11 21.82 -17.04
N VAL A 198 16.68 21.90 -15.79
CA VAL A 198 15.31 22.25 -15.36
C VAL A 198 14.99 23.69 -15.72
#